data_5615e86845aa25e063a0d619183e8968
#
_entry.id   5615e86845aa25e063a0d619183e8968
#
_cell.length_a   1.000
_cell.length_b   1.000
_cell.length_c   1.000
_cell.angle_alpha   90.00
_cell.angle_beta   90.00
_cell.angle_gamma   90.00
#
_symmetry.space_group_name_H-M   'P 1'
#
loop_
_entity.id
_entity.type
_entity.pdbx_description
1 polymer ?
#
loop_
_entity_poly.entity_id
_entity_poly.type
_entity_poly.pdbx_seq_one_letter_code
_entity_poly.pdbx_strand_id
1 'polypeptide(L)' 'MGECAEDGCETEAVVELHIPWAENREVCAGHARVIARQDGVVADPIGDADDAWP' A
#
# COMPACT_ATOMS: atom_id res chain seq x y z
N MET A 1 -0.90 9.84 -8.08
CA MET A 1 -1.76 10.01 -6.92
C MET A 1 -3.04 9.27 -7.15
N GLY A 2 -3.39 8.43 -6.27
CA GLY A 2 -4.58 7.64 -6.45
C GLY A 2 -5.21 7.28 -5.14
N GLU A 3 -6.38 6.71 -5.26
CA GLU A 3 -7.07 6.18 -4.11
C GLU A 3 -6.57 4.78 -3.84
N CYS A 4 -6.81 4.30 -2.63
CA CYS A 4 -6.50 2.94 -2.26
C CYS A 4 -7.09 1.96 -3.29
N ALA A 5 -6.31 0.96 -3.69
CA ALA A 5 -6.73 0.02 -4.72
C ALA A 5 -7.81 -0.96 -4.26
N GLU A 6 -8.12 -0.97 -2.96
CA GLU A 6 -9.12 -1.88 -2.42
C GLU A 6 -10.53 -1.36 -2.72
N ASP A 7 -11.41 -2.26 -3.11
CA ASP A 7 -12.80 -1.92 -3.39
C ASP A 7 -13.46 -1.32 -2.15
N GLY A 8 -14.17 -0.22 -2.36
CA GLY A 8 -14.90 0.42 -1.28
C GLY A 8 -14.04 1.29 -0.38
N CYS A 9 -12.74 1.40 -0.65
CA CYS A 9 -11.86 2.26 0.13
C CYS A 9 -11.59 3.54 -0.64
N GLU A 10 -11.99 4.67 -0.07
CA GLU A 10 -11.80 5.97 -0.71
C GLU A 10 -10.63 6.74 -0.11
N THR A 11 -9.86 6.10 0.75
CA THR A 11 -8.72 6.72 1.40
C THR A 11 -7.58 6.89 0.39
N GLU A 12 -6.85 7.97 0.51
CA GLU A 12 -5.72 8.22 -0.36
C GLU A 12 -4.64 7.14 -0.20
N ALA A 13 -4.11 6.67 -1.31
CA ALA A 13 -3.04 5.69 -1.28
C ALA A 13 -1.74 6.36 -0.83
N VAL A 14 -1.05 5.76 0.12
CA VAL A 14 0.20 6.31 0.65
C VAL A 14 1.34 5.29 0.60
N VAL A 15 1.05 4.06 0.24
CA VAL A 15 2.06 3.00 0.18
C VAL A 15 1.89 2.21 -1.10
N GLU A 16 2.99 1.94 -1.77
CA GLU A 16 2.99 1.04 -2.93
C GLU A 16 3.48 -0.32 -2.47
N LEU A 17 2.67 -1.34 -2.76
CA LEU A 17 3.01 -2.71 -2.40
C LEU A 17 3.61 -3.42 -3.61
N HIS A 18 4.77 -4.00 -3.43
CA HIS A 18 5.44 -4.78 -4.47
C HIS A 18 5.18 -6.26 -4.18
N ILE A 19 4.27 -6.83 -4.93
CA ILE A 19 3.81 -8.20 -4.71
C ILE A 19 4.41 -9.11 -5.79
N PRO A 20 5.27 -10.06 -5.40
CA PRO A 20 6.00 -10.87 -6.41
C PRO A 20 5.11 -11.77 -7.27
N TRP A 21 3.91 -12.12 -6.79
CA TRP A 21 3.01 -12.98 -7.56
C TRP A 21 1.85 -12.20 -8.17
N ALA A 22 1.87 -10.88 -8.11
CA ALA A 22 0.80 -10.03 -8.64
C ALA A 22 1.38 -8.68 -9.02
N GLU A 23 0.52 -7.81 -9.57
CA GLU A 23 0.93 -6.47 -9.91
C GLU A 23 1.09 -5.62 -8.66
N ASN A 24 1.94 -4.59 -8.75
CA ASN A 24 2.08 -3.62 -7.67
C ASN A 24 0.74 -2.93 -7.42
N ARG A 25 0.48 -2.62 -6.16
CA ARG A 25 -0.77 -1.97 -5.76
C ARG A 25 -0.47 -0.76 -4.88
N GLU A 26 -1.24 0.28 -5.08
CA GLU A 26 -1.15 1.47 -4.24
C GLU A 26 -2.33 1.47 -3.29
N VAL A 27 -2.05 1.45 -2.00
CA VAL A 27 -3.09 1.31 -0.97
C VAL A 27 -2.85 2.29 0.17
N CYS A 28 -3.88 2.47 0.99
CA CYS A 28 -3.74 3.30 2.19
C CYS A 28 -2.92 2.56 3.25
N ALA A 29 -2.49 3.29 4.29
CA ALA A 29 -1.64 2.70 5.32
C ALA A 29 -2.31 1.52 6.02
N GLY A 30 -3.61 1.61 6.27
CA GLY A 30 -4.33 0.51 6.93
C GLY A 30 -4.31 -0.78 6.13
N HIS A 31 -4.61 -0.69 4.85
CA HIS A 31 -4.59 -1.87 3.98
C HIS A 31 -3.17 -2.37 3.76
N ALA A 32 -2.21 -1.44 3.68
CA ALA A 32 -0.81 -1.82 3.51
C ALA A 32 -0.32 -2.68 4.67
N ARG A 33 -0.71 -2.34 5.90
CA ARG A 33 -0.30 -3.12 7.06
C ARG A 33 -0.81 -4.55 7.02
N VAL A 34 -2.03 -4.72 6.54
CA VAL A 34 -2.63 -6.04 6.44
C VAL A 34 -1.96 -6.87 5.35
N ILE A 35 -1.81 -6.27 4.17
CA ILE A 35 -1.28 -6.99 3.02
C ILE A 35 0.22 -7.27 3.18
N ALA A 36 0.95 -6.34 3.78
CA ALA A 36 2.40 -6.49 3.95
C ALA A 36 2.79 -7.60 4.92
N ARG A 37 1.82 -8.19 5.61
CA ARG A 37 2.10 -9.34 6.47
C ARG A 37 2.40 -10.61 5.68
N GLN A 38 2.06 -10.63 4.41
CA GLN A 38 2.33 -11.78 3.56
C GLN A 38 3.80 -11.84 3.22
N ASP A 39 4.37 -13.03 3.25
CA ASP A 39 5.79 -13.21 2.93
C ASP A 39 6.07 -12.79 1.50
N GLY A 40 7.13 -12.04 1.32
CA GLY A 40 7.55 -11.61 -0.01
C GLY A 40 6.99 -10.29 -0.46
N VAL A 41 6.00 -9.74 0.24
CA VAL A 41 5.44 -8.44 -0.11
C VAL A 41 6.29 -7.34 0.50
N VAL A 42 6.67 -6.36 -0.32
CA VAL A 42 7.46 -5.21 0.13
C VAL A 42 6.57 -3.97 0.09
N ALA A 43 6.54 -3.24 1.19
CA ALA A 43 5.79 -2.00 1.30
C ALA A 43 6.73 -0.82 1.12
N ASP A 44 6.40 0.08 0.21
CA ASP A 44 7.23 1.23 -0.13
C ASP A 44 6.39 2.49 -0.03
N PRO A 45 6.66 3.38 0.94
CA PRO A 45 5.88 4.62 1.07
C PRO A 45 6.01 5.47 -0.18
N ILE A 46 4.90 6.07 -0.59
CA ILE A 46 4.85 6.89 -1.79
C ILE A 46 5.20 8.33 -1.43
N GLY A 47 6.18 8.90 -2.13
CA GLY A 47 6.55 10.29 -1.94
C GLY A 47 6.97 10.60 -0.51
N ASP A 48 6.28 11.53 0.13
CA ASP A 48 6.58 11.96 1.49
C ASP A 48 5.78 11.19 2.54
N ALA A 49 5.24 10.04 2.18
CA ALA A 49 4.37 9.29 3.07
C ALA A 49 5.10 8.53 4.19
N ASP A 50 6.41 8.72 4.32
CA ASP A 50 7.19 8.09 5.38
C ASP A 50 6.59 8.33 6.77
N ASP A 51 6.00 9.51 6.98
CA ASP A 51 5.39 9.85 8.26
C ASP A 51 4.12 9.04 8.51
N ALA A 52 3.44 8.65 7.46
CA ALA A 52 2.17 7.91 7.56
C ALA A 52 2.39 6.40 7.63
N TRP A 53 3.58 5.95 7.28
CA TRP A 53 3.89 4.52 7.23
C TRP A 53 4.96 4.20 8.27
N PRO A 54 4.67 3.38 9.27
CA PRO A 54 5.64 2.99 10.29
C PRO A 54 6.69 2.03 9.77
#